data_113118fc0137ad7725de3d963d74e477
#
_entry.id   113118fc0137ad7725de3d963d74e477
#
_cell.length_a   1.000
_cell.length_b   1.000
_cell.length_c   1.000
_cell.angle_alpha   90.00
_cell.angle_beta   90.00
_cell.angle_gamma   90.00
#
_symmetry.space_group_name_H-M   'P 1'
#
loop_
_entity.id
_entity.type
_entity.pdbx_description
1 polymer ?
#
loop_
_entity_poly.entity_id
_entity_poly.type
_entity_poly.pdbx_seq_one_letter_code
_entity_poly.pdbx_strand_id
1 'polypeptide(L)'
;MKRADVIELFRRLRELDPHPTTELHYSTPFELLVAVVLSAQATDTGVNKATGKLYPVANTPQSLLDLGEENLKRYIGTIGLFNAKAKNVIALCRLLLERHGGEVPRSREALEALPGVGRKTANVVLNTAFGEPTIAVDTHIFRVANRTGLAPGKDVRTVEDKLEKAIPAEFKQDAHHWLILHGRYVCKARKPDCPHCVIRDLCRFKDKTGNS
;
A
#
# COMPACT_ATOMS: atom_id res chain seq x y z
N MET A 1 14.89 -9.33 -15.84
CA MET A 1 16.10 -8.63 -15.38
C MET A 1 17.08 -9.68 -14.86
N LYS A 2 18.40 -9.47 -14.98
CA LYS A 2 19.39 -10.39 -14.39
C LYS A 2 19.43 -10.19 -12.87
N ARG A 3 19.82 -11.21 -12.10
CA ARG A 3 19.86 -11.12 -10.61
C ARG A 3 20.76 -9.99 -10.10
N ALA A 4 21.92 -9.79 -10.73
CA ALA A 4 22.82 -8.70 -10.37
C ALA A 4 22.16 -7.31 -10.57
N ASP A 5 21.42 -7.13 -11.66
CA ASP A 5 20.71 -5.86 -11.94
C ASP A 5 19.60 -5.63 -10.91
N VAL A 6 18.93 -6.70 -10.43
CA VAL A 6 17.90 -6.59 -9.39
C VAL A 6 18.50 -6.15 -8.06
N ILE A 7 19.64 -6.75 -7.66
CA ILE A 7 20.35 -6.35 -6.44
C ILE A 7 20.77 -4.88 -6.52
N GLU A 8 21.37 -4.50 -7.65
CA GLU A 8 21.83 -3.11 -7.86
C GLU A 8 20.67 -2.11 -7.86
N LEU A 9 19.53 -2.48 -8.45
CA LEU A 9 18.31 -1.67 -8.45
C LEU A 9 17.87 -1.35 -7.01
N PHE A 10 17.73 -2.37 -6.18
CA PHE A 10 17.27 -2.17 -4.80
C PHE A 10 18.34 -1.51 -3.92
N ARG A 11 19.61 -1.77 -4.17
CA ARG A 11 20.71 -1.07 -3.49
C ARG A 11 20.61 0.45 -3.70
N ARG A 12 20.41 0.89 -4.95
CA ARG A 12 20.26 2.32 -5.29
C ARG A 12 18.99 2.92 -4.69
N LEU A 13 17.86 2.19 -4.68
CA LEU A 13 16.64 2.67 -4.05
C LEU A 13 16.82 2.82 -2.53
N ARG A 14 17.51 1.88 -1.87
CA ARG A 14 17.86 1.94 -0.45
C ARG A 14 18.81 3.10 -0.13
N GLU A 15 19.79 3.39 -0.98
CA GLU A 15 20.67 4.54 -0.80
C GLU A 15 19.94 5.88 -0.91
N LEU A 16 18.94 5.94 -1.80
CA LEU A 16 18.10 7.14 -1.96
C LEU A 16 17.16 7.35 -0.77
N ASP A 17 16.58 6.28 -0.25
CA ASP A 17 15.65 6.30 0.88
C ASP A 17 15.89 5.05 1.76
N PRO A 18 16.73 5.15 2.81
CA PRO A 18 17.04 4.00 3.67
C PRO A 18 15.88 3.49 4.51
N HIS A 19 14.85 4.32 4.76
CA HIS A 19 13.72 4.03 5.64
C HIS A 19 12.39 4.39 4.98
N PRO A 20 12.03 3.71 3.88
CA PRO A 20 10.80 4.02 3.15
C PRO A 20 9.58 3.62 3.97
N THR A 21 8.55 4.44 3.92
CA THR A 21 7.31 4.20 4.66
C THR A 21 6.07 4.62 3.88
N THR A 22 4.91 4.29 4.39
CA THR A 22 3.62 4.75 3.86
C THR A 22 3.43 6.25 4.09
N GLU A 23 2.68 6.88 3.21
CA GLU A 23 2.26 8.29 3.37
C GLU A 23 0.97 8.42 4.20
N LEU A 24 0.35 7.30 4.59
CA LEU A 24 -0.79 7.30 5.51
C LEU A 24 -0.34 7.56 6.95
N HIS A 25 -1.09 8.40 7.67
CA HIS A 25 -0.84 8.71 9.08
C HIS A 25 -1.60 7.73 9.97
N TYR A 26 -0.90 7.08 10.86
CA TYR A 26 -1.45 6.12 11.83
C TYR A 26 -0.53 5.99 13.05
N SER A 27 -1.06 5.55 14.17
CA SER A 27 -0.32 5.26 15.40
C SER A 27 -0.45 3.80 15.83
N THR A 28 -1.48 3.09 15.37
CA THR A 28 -1.73 1.69 15.71
C THR A 28 -1.99 0.84 14.46
N PRO A 29 -1.81 -0.50 14.52
CA PRO A 29 -2.19 -1.39 13.42
C PRO A 29 -3.67 -1.26 13.02
N PHE A 30 -4.56 -0.98 13.98
CA PHE A 30 -5.97 -0.76 13.71
C PHE A 30 -6.21 0.54 12.91
N GLU A 31 -5.60 1.64 13.31
CA GLU A 31 -5.67 2.90 12.56
C GLU A 31 -5.14 2.73 11.13
N LEU A 32 -4.03 2.00 10.96
CA LEU A 32 -3.51 1.68 9.62
C LEU A 32 -4.53 0.88 8.81
N LEU A 33 -5.10 -0.18 9.37
CA LEU A 33 -6.10 -1.01 8.68
C LEU A 33 -7.28 -0.16 8.20
N VAL A 34 -7.84 0.68 9.06
CA VAL A 34 -8.94 1.60 8.70
C VAL A 34 -8.50 2.57 7.60
N ALA A 35 -7.31 3.20 7.74
CA ALA A 35 -6.79 4.13 6.73
C ALA A 35 -6.61 3.45 5.36
N VAL A 36 -6.09 2.22 5.32
CA VAL A 36 -5.92 1.47 4.07
C VAL A 36 -7.27 1.08 3.45
N VAL A 37 -8.26 0.68 4.25
CA VAL A 37 -9.63 0.43 3.76
C VAL A 37 -10.23 1.71 3.17
N LEU A 38 -10.03 2.85 3.82
CA LEU A 38 -10.51 4.15 3.34
C LEU A 38 -9.76 4.63 2.08
N SER A 39 -8.52 4.20 1.86
CA SER A 39 -7.69 4.62 0.72
C SER A 39 -8.09 4.00 -0.62
N ALA A 40 -8.96 2.99 -0.62
CA ALA A 40 -9.48 2.41 -1.86
C ALA A 40 -10.13 3.50 -2.75
N GLN A 41 -9.57 3.75 -3.93
CA GLN A 41 -10.00 4.81 -4.86
C GLN A 41 -10.03 6.23 -4.21
N ALA A 42 -9.13 6.50 -3.29
CA ALA A 42 -8.95 7.80 -2.66
C ALA A 42 -7.46 8.15 -2.56
N THR A 43 -7.14 9.43 -2.40
CA THR A 43 -5.78 9.88 -2.19
C THR A 43 -5.37 9.76 -0.72
N ASP A 44 -4.11 9.46 -0.44
CA ASP A 44 -3.60 9.38 0.94
C ASP A 44 -3.80 10.72 1.68
N THR A 45 -3.62 11.86 1.00
CA THR A 45 -3.90 13.20 1.56
C THR A 45 -5.36 13.35 1.98
N GLY A 46 -6.31 12.88 1.16
CA GLY A 46 -7.74 12.93 1.49
C GLY A 46 -8.08 12.03 2.69
N VAL A 47 -7.49 10.83 2.73
CA VAL A 47 -7.64 9.91 3.85
C VAL A 47 -7.05 10.51 5.12
N ASN A 48 -5.82 11.01 5.09
CA ASN A 48 -5.16 11.64 6.25
C ASN A 48 -5.97 12.81 6.82
N LYS A 49 -6.58 13.63 5.94
CA LYS A 49 -7.44 14.75 6.38
C LYS A 49 -8.68 14.25 7.13
N ALA A 50 -9.28 13.15 6.69
CA ALA A 50 -10.46 12.57 7.32
C ALA A 50 -10.09 11.85 8.64
N THR A 51 -9.06 10.99 8.60
CA THR A 51 -8.61 10.22 9.78
C THR A 51 -8.00 11.10 10.85
N GLY A 52 -7.33 12.19 10.49
CA GLY A 52 -6.82 13.18 11.43
C GLY A 52 -7.91 13.85 12.30
N LYS A 53 -9.17 13.87 11.82
CA LYS A 53 -10.32 14.31 12.60
C LYS A 53 -11.02 13.16 13.33
N LEU A 54 -10.97 11.96 12.77
CA LEU A 54 -11.64 10.77 13.28
C LEU A 54 -10.88 10.15 14.46
N TYR A 55 -9.59 9.90 14.33
CA TYR A 55 -8.81 9.14 15.31
C TYR A 55 -8.71 9.78 16.70
N PRO A 56 -8.68 11.13 16.86
CA PRO A 56 -8.80 11.74 18.20
C PRO A 56 -10.12 11.42 18.91
N VAL A 57 -11.17 11.04 18.18
CA VAL A 57 -12.50 10.73 18.71
C VAL A 57 -12.73 9.23 18.83
N ALA A 58 -12.33 8.48 17.81
CA ALA A 58 -12.55 7.04 17.74
C ALA A 58 -11.40 6.37 16.94
N ASN A 59 -10.55 5.62 17.64
CA ASN A 59 -9.37 4.95 17.07
C ASN A 59 -9.20 3.49 17.51
N THR A 60 -10.27 2.89 18.04
CA THR A 60 -10.34 1.46 18.38
C THR A 60 -11.58 0.83 17.77
N PRO A 61 -11.64 -0.50 17.59
CA PRO A 61 -12.86 -1.16 17.11
C PRO A 61 -14.09 -0.81 17.95
N GLN A 62 -13.97 -0.81 19.28
CA GLN A 62 -15.08 -0.48 20.16
C GLN A 62 -15.53 0.97 20.01
N SER A 63 -14.60 1.93 20.03
CA SER A 63 -14.95 3.35 19.93
C SER A 63 -15.57 3.72 18.57
N LEU A 64 -15.22 3.02 17.49
CA LEU A 64 -15.89 3.19 16.19
C LEU A 64 -17.30 2.60 16.17
N LEU A 65 -17.54 1.49 16.86
CA LEU A 65 -18.91 0.96 17.04
C LEU A 65 -19.77 1.90 17.88
N ASP A 66 -19.21 2.45 18.96
CA ASP A 66 -19.91 3.40 19.83
C ASP A 66 -20.23 4.71 19.09
N LEU A 67 -19.32 5.18 18.21
CA LEU A 67 -19.54 6.32 17.33
C LEU A 67 -20.71 6.09 16.36
N GLY A 68 -20.80 4.87 15.83
CA GLY A 68 -21.83 4.44 14.90
C GLY A 68 -21.60 4.87 13.45
N GLU A 69 -22.27 4.16 12.53
CA GLU A 69 -22.10 4.32 11.08
C GLU A 69 -22.40 5.75 10.59
N GLU A 70 -23.51 6.32 11.06
CA GLU A 70 -23.95 7.65 10.59
C GLU A 70 -22.99 8.78 11.02
N ASN A 71 -22.43 8.70 12.23
CA ASN A 71 -21.43 9.66 12.65
C ASN A 71 -20.08 9.42 11.93
N LEU A 72 -19.67 8.16 11.71
CA LEU A 72 -18.49 7.83 10.92
C LEU A 72 -18.58 8.44 9.50
N LYS A 73 -19.74 8.36 8.84
CA LYS A 73 -19.97 8.99 7.52
C LYS A 73 -19.71 10.48 7.52
N ARG A 74 -19.99 11.19 8.61
CA ARG A 74 -19.71 12.64 8.72
C ARG A 74 -18.20 12.94 8.68
N TYR A 75 -17.37 12.09 9.29
CA TYR A 75 -15.91 12.24 9.25
C TYR A 75 -15.29 11.92 7.90
N ILE A 76 -15.81 10.90 7.20
CA ILE A 76 -15.24 10.38 5.95
C ILE A 76 -16.00 10.81 4.69
N GLY A 77 -17.00 11.70 4.81
CA GLY A 77 -17.88 12.12 3.71
C GLY A 77 -17.18 12.79 2.53
N THR A 78 -15.95 13.24 2.70
CA THR A 78 -15.10 13.77 1.62
C THR A 78 -14.38 12.69 0.82
N ILE A 79 -14.41 11.43 1.28
CA ILE A 79 -13.78 10.29 0.63
C ILE A 79 -14.80 9.62 -0.31
N GLY A 80 -14.37 9.31 -1.55
CA GLY A 80 -15.21 8.58 -2.50
C GLY A 80 -15.72 7.25 -1.92
N LEU A 81 -16.95 6.89 -2.24
CA LEU A 81 -17.62 5.66 -1.78
C LEU A 81 -17.80 5.59 -0.25
N PHE A 82 -17.88 6.72 0.42
CA PHE A 82 -17.88 6.81 1.89
C PHE A 82 -19.01 6.00 2.55
N ASN A 83 -20.17 5.86 1.93
CA ASN A 83 -21.28 5.04 2.48
C ASN A 83 -20.89 3.56 2.58
N ALA A 84 -20.35 2.97 1.49
CA ALA A 84 -19.90 1.59 1.48
C ALA A 84 -18.70 1.38 2.42
N LYS A 85 -17.78 2.34 2.47
CA LYS A 85 -16.62 2.32 3.35
C LYS A 85 -17.02 2.38 4.82
N ALA A 86 -17.96 3.26 5.20
CA ALA A 86 -18.46 3.34 6.57
C ALA A 86 -19.10 2.01 7.00
N LYS A 87 -19.97 1.45 6.17
CA LYS A 87 -20.58 0.14 6.42
C LYS A 87 -19.52 -0.96 6.61
N ASN A 88 -18.52 -1.02 5.73
CA ASN A 88 -17.44 -2.00 5.83
C ASN A 88 -16.60 -1.81 7.10
N VAL A 89 -16.24 -0.58 7.47
CA VAL A 89 -15.46 -0.30 8.68
C VAL A 89 -16.22 -0.70 9.94
N ILE A 90 -17.52 -0.40 10.04
CA ILE A 90 -18.35 -0.82 11.17
C ILE A 90 -18.44 -2.35 11.25
N ALA A 91 -18.68 -3.02 10.13
CA ALA A 91 -18.74 -4.49 10.09
C ALA A 91 -17.36 -5.13 10.42
N LEU A 92 -16.27 -4.54 9.95
CA LEU A 92 -14.90 -4.94 10.27
C LEU A 92 -14.62 -4.81 11.77
N CYS A 93 -15.01 -3.71 12.41
CA CYS A 93 -14.84 -3.51 13.85
C CYS A 93 -15.58 -4.58 14.67
N ARG A 94 -16.82 -4.91 14.26
CA ARG A 94 -17.59 -5.97 14.91
C ARG A 94 -16.88 -7.31 14.83
N LEU A 95 -16.41 -7.71 13.65
CA LEU A 95 -15.68 -8.97 13.47
C LEU A 95 -14.34 -9.00 14.20
N LEU A 96 -13.61 -7.89 14.29
CA LEU A 96 -12.40 -7.81 15.08
C LEU A 96 -12.67 -8.11 16.56
N LEU A 97 -13.73 -7.53 17.14
CA LEU A 97 -14.10 -7.80 18.53
C LEU A 97 -14.57 -9.25 18.72
N GLU A 98 -15.42 -9.75 17.84
CA GLU A 98 -16.00 -11.09 17.95
C GLU A 98 -14.97 -12.23 17.77
N ARG A 99 -14.00 -12.06 16.85
CA ARG A 99 -13.11 -13.15 16.42
C ARG A 99 -11.65 -12.96 16.78
N HIS A 100 -11.23 -11.73 17.07
CA HIS A 100 -9.83 -11.38 17.25
C HIS A 100 -9.56 -10.56 18.51
N GLY A 101 -10.53 -10.48 19.45
CA GLY A 101 -10.37 -9.74 20.70
C GLY A 101 -10.10 -8.24 20.51
N GLY A 102 -10.50 -7.67 19.37
CA GLY A 102 -10.25 -6.27 19.02
C GLY A 102 -8.88 -6.01 18.37
N GLU A 103 -8.06 -7.03 18.20
CA GLU A 103 -6.73 -6.91 17.61
C GLU A 103 -6.75 -7.17 16.09
N VAL A 104 -5.83 -6.55 15.36
CA VAL A 104 -5.65 -6.79 13.92
C VAL A 104 -4.90 -8.11 13.72
N PRO A 105 -5.48 -9.08 13.01
CA PRO A 105 -4.84 -10.38 12.80
C PRO A 105 -3.60 -10.28 11.91
N ARG A 106 -2.60 -11.14 12.18
CA ARG A 106 -1.33 -11.20 11.44
C ARG A 106 -1.32 -12.26 10.33
N SER A 107 -2.47 -12.70 9.87
CA SER A 107 -2.54 -13.61 8.73
C SER A 107 -3.34 -12.99 7.58
N ARG A 108 -2.91 -13.29 6.36
CA ARG A 108 -3.59 -12.78 5.15
C ARG A 108 -5.03 -13.28 5.08
N GLU A 109 -5.24 -14.55 5.37
CA GLU A 109 -6.55 -15.20 5.33
C GLU A 109 -7.52 -14.54 6.31
N ALA A 110 -7.06 -14.28 7.54
CA ALA A 110 -7.89 -13.62 8.55
C ALA A 110 -8.18 -12.16 8.19
N LEU A 111 -7.22 -11.45 7.59
CA LEU A 111 -7.42 -10.08 7.11
C LEU A 111 -8.39 -10.04 5.93
N GLU A 112 -8.25 -10.92 4.94
CA GLU A 112 -9.13 -10.98 3.78
C GLU A 112 -10.58 -11.39 4.13
N ALA A 113 -10.77 -12.04 5.28
CA ALA A 113 -12.09 -12.35 5.81
C ALA A 113 -12.83 -11.13 6.39
N LEU A 114 -12.13 -10.01 6.61
CA LEU A 114 -12.72 -8.78 7.12
C LEU A 114 -13.41 -7.97 6.00
N PRO A 115 -14.59 -7.38 6.27
CA PRO A 115 -15.29 -6.55 5.30
C PRO A 115 -14.44 -5.38 4.79
N GLY A 116 -14.39 -5.22 3.47
CA GLY A 116 -13.63 -4.17 2.81
C GLY A 116 -12.12 -4.44 2.70
N VAL A 117 -11.65 -5.59 3.16
CA VAL A 117 -10.24 -5.99 3.08
C VAL A 117 -10.05 -7.02 1.97
N GLY A 118 -9.45 -6.59 0.87
CA GLY A 118 -8.99 -7.49 -0.18
C GLY A 118 -7.50 -7.82 -0.01
N ARG A 119 -6.98 -8.69 -0.89
CA ARG A 119 -5.58 -9.12 -0.88
C ARG A 119 -4.57 -7.97 -0.85
N LYS A 120 -4.80 -6.92 -1.65
CA LYS A 120 -3.93 -5.74 -1.65
C LYS A 120 -3.90 -5.08 -0.27
N THR A 121 -5.07 -4.85 0.33
CA THR A 121 -5.19 -4.23 1.66
C THR A 121 -4.51 -5.10 2.72
N ALA A 122 -4.74 -6.42 2.70
CA ALA A 122 -4.09 -7.36 3.61
C ALA A 122 -2.55 -7.31 3.49
N ASN A 123 -2.02 -7.32 2.26
CA ASN A 123 -0.58 -7.22 2.03
C ASN A 123 0.02 -5.90 2.53
N VAL A 124 -0.67 -4.75 2.34
CA VAL A 124 -0.21 -3.45 2.87
C VAL A 124 -0.15 -3.49 4.40
N VAL A 125 -1.20 -3.99 5.05
CA VAL A 125 -1.26 -4.05 6.52
C VAL A 125 -0.18 -4.99 7.07
N LEU A 126 -0.02 -6.18 6.49
CA LEU A 126 1.02 -7.14 6.90
C LEU A 126 2.42 -6.55 6.76
N ASN A 127 2.71 -5.89 5.65
CA ASN A 127 4.00 -5.26 5.42
C ASN A 127 4.22 -4.09 6.39
N THR A 128 3.30 -3.13 6.43
CA THR A 128 3.52 -1.84 7.08
C THR A 128 3.37 -1.93 8.60
N ALA A 129 2.38 -2.68 9.12
CA ALA A 129 2.15 -2.79 10.56
C ALA A 129 2.97 -3.90 11.22
N PHE A 130 3.28 -4.98 10.51
CA PHE A 130 3.87 -6.18 11.10
C PHE A 130 5.24 -6.54 10.52
N GLY A 131 5.74 -5.79 9.55
CA GLY A 131 7.06 -6.02 8.94
C GLY A 131 7.14 -7.29 8.09
N GLU A 132 6.00 -7.84 7.67
CA GLU A 132 5.98 -9.02 6.81
C GLU A 132 6.46 -8.64 5.38
N PRO A 133 7.26 -9.48 4.73
CA PRO A 133 7.85 -9.18 3.42
C PRO A 133 6.84 -9.33 2.27
N THR A 134 5.65 -8.76 2.41
CA THR A 134 4.58 -8.80 1.40
C THR A 134 4.67 -7.61 0.44
N ILE A 135 4.17 -7.79 -0.77
CA ILE A 135 4.12 -6.74 -1.79
C ILE A 135 2.68 -6.58 -2.27
N ALA A 136 2.10 -5.42 -2.01
CA ALA A 136 0.76 -5.09 -2.46
C ALA A 136 0.83 -4.40 -3.84
N VAL A 137 0.74 -5.17 -4.92
CA VAL A 137 0.85 -4.64 -6.27
C VAL A 137 -0.35 -3.75 -6.60
N ASP A 138 -0.09 -2.45 -6.70
CA ASP A 138 -1.02 -1.45 -7.18
C ASP A 138 -0.67 -1.01 -8.61
N THR A 139 -1.36 0.01 -9.13
CA THR A 139 -1.08 0.55 -10.48
C THR A 139 0.32 1.13 -10.61
N HIS A 140 0.92 1.65 -9.53
CA HIS A 140 2.27 2.19 -9.53
C HIS A 140 3.31 1.07 -9.60
N ILE A 141 3.22 0.09 -8.70
CA ILE A 141 4.12 -1.07 -8.69
C ILE A 141 3.96 -1.91 -9.96
N PHE A 142 2.72 -2.13 -10.43
CA PHE A 142 2.46 -2.82 -11.69
C PHE A 142 3.18 -2.16 -12.87
N ARG A 143 3.10 -0.84 -12.97
CA ARG A 143 3.77 -0.06 -14.00
C ARG A 143 5.29 -0.14 -13.89
N VAL A 144 5.85 0.07 -12.70
CA VAL A 144 7.29 0.02 -12.45
C VAL A 144 7.84 -1.36 -12.79
N ALA A 145 7.22 -2.43 -12.29
CA ALA A 145 7.65 -3.81 -12.54
C ALA A 145 7.69 -4.16 -14.02
N ASN A 146 6.68 -3.73 -14.79
CA ASN A 146 6.62 -3.96 -16.23
C ASN A 146 7.63 -3.10 -17.00
N ARG A 147 7.72 -1.80 -16.71
CA ARG A 147 8.62 -0.89 -17.41
C ARG A 147 10.10 -1.21 -17.19
N THR A 148 10.45 -1.48 -15.94
CA THR A 148 11.85 -1.83 -15.60
C THR A 148 12.24 -3.21 -16.12
N GLY A 149 11.26 -4.10 -16.35
CA GLY A 149 11.49 -5.51 -16.64
C GLY A 149 11.89 -6.31 -15.40
N LEU A 150 11.64 -5.77 -14.20
CA LEU A 150 11.88 -6.44 -12.92
C LEU A 150 10.99 -7.69 -12.78
N ALA A 151 9.68 -7.52 -13.01
CA ALA A 151 8.70 -8.57 -12.92
C ALA A 151 7.55 -8.35 -13.94
N PRO A 152 7.80 -8.50 -15.24
CA PRO A 152 6.78 -8.24 -16.25
C PRO A 152 5.64 -9.26 -16.18
N GLY A 153 4.40 -8.77 -16.18
CA GLY A 153 3.20 -9.59 -16.13
C GLY A 153 1.98 -8.88 -16.71
N LYS A 154 0.97 -9.66 -17.11
CA LYS A 154 -0.26 -9.15 -17.71
C LYS A 154 -1.30 -8.73 -16.67
N ASP A 155 -1.20 -9.25 -15.48
CA ASP A 155 -2.11 -9.00 -14.36
C ASP A 155 -1.34 -8.83 -13.05
N VAL A 156 -2.03 -8.28 -12.06
CA VAL A 156 -1.49 -7.94 -10.74
C VAL A 156 -0.93 -9.16 -10.02
N ARG A 157 -1.63 -10.31 -10.10
CA ARG A 157 -1.21 -11.53 -9.42
C ARG A 157 0.09 -12.09 -9.99
N THR A 158 0.19 -12.14 -11.31
CA THR A 158 1.43 -12.56 -12.00
C THR A 158 2.62 -11.68 -11.63
N VAL A 159 2.40 -10.36 -11.51
CA VAL A 159 3.45 -9.41 -11.10
C VAL A 159 3.85 -9.63 -9.65
N GLU A 160 2.89 -9.79 -8.73
CA GLU A 160 3.13 -10.09 -7.32
C GLU A 160 4.00 -11.35 -7.16
N ASP A 161 3.56 -12.48 -7.75
CA ASP A 161 4.27 -13.76 -7.65
C ASP A 161 5.71 -13.71 -8.21
N LYS A 162 5.92 -12.89 -9.26
CA LYS A 162 7.26 -12.68 -9.84
C LYS A 162 8.13 -11.77 -8.98
N LEU A 163 7.56 -10.72 -8.39
CA LEU A 163 8.28 -9.84 -7.46
C LEU A 163 8.73 -10.60 -6.22
N GLU A 164 7.86 -11.40 -5.63
CA GLU A 164 8.19 -12.24 -4.47
C GLU A 164 9.37 -13.18 -4.72
N LYS A 165 9.49 -13.71 -5.96
CA LYS A 165 10.60 -14.57 -6.38
C LYS A 165 11.87 -13.82 -6.77
N ALA A 166 11.73 -12.65 -7.39
CA ALA A 166 12.84 -11.89 -7.95
C ALA A 166 13.60 -11.08 -6.91
N ILE A 167 12.90 -10.58 -5.88
CA ILE A 167 13.47 -9.68 -4.88
C ILE A 167 14.31 -10.47 -3.87
N PRO A 168 15.60 -10.11 -3.68
CA PRO A 168 16.44 -10.72 -2.65
C PRO A 168 15.85 -10.50 -1.24
N ALA A 169 16.06 -11.47 -0.35
CA ALA A 169 15.48 -11.47 0.99
C ALA A 169 15.79 -10.19 1.79
N GLU A 170 17.00 -9.67 1.65
CA GLU A 170 17.47 -8.45 2.33
C GLU A 170 16.71 -7.16 1.96
N PHE A 171 15.99 -7.15 0.83
CA PHE A 171 15.21 -6.00 0.35
C PHE A 171 13.70 -6.19 0.47
N LYS A 172 13.24 -7.42 0.72
CA LYS A 172 11.81 -7.76 0.60
C LYS A 172 10.89 -6.91 1.46
N GLN A 173 11.30 -6.59 2.68
CA GLN A 173 10.46 -5.83 3.61
C GLN A 173 10.16 -4.42 3.09
N ASP A 174 11.18 -3.74 2.57
CA ASP A 174 11.07 -2.34 2.14
C ASP A 174 10.73 -2.19 0.66
N ALA A 175 10.83 -3.29 -0.11
CA ALA A 175 10.62 -3.29 -1.56
C ALA A 175 9.26 -2.73 -1.98
N HIS A 176 8.20 -3.01 -1.21
CA HIS A 176 6.87 -2.47 -1.45
C HIS A 176 6.89 -0.94 -1.48
N HIS A 177 7.46 -0.33 -0.44
CA HIS A 177 7.50 1.13 -0.30
C HIS A 177 8.40 1.78 -1.33
N TRP A 178 9.61 1.24 -1.58
CA TRP A 178 10.48 1.77 -2.64
C TRP A 178 9.81 1.74 -4.01
N LEU A 179 9.17 0.64 -4.37
CA LEU A 179 8.53 0.52 -5.68
C LEU A 179 7.31 1.44 -5.84
N ILE A 180 6.49 1.59 -4.80
CA ILE A 180 5.32 2.47 -4.87
C ILE A 180 5.73 3.94 -4.92
N LEU A 181 6.70 4.37 -4.09
CA LEU A 181 7.21 5.74 -4.07
C LEU A 181 7.91 6.08 -5.39
N HIS A 182 8.75 5.16 -5.92
CA HIS A 182 9.36 5.33 -7.23
C HIS A 182 8.31 5.47 -8.35
N GLY A 183 7.24 4.70 -8.29
CA GLY A 183 6.12 4.79 -9.23
C GLY A 183 5.32 6.09 -9.11
N ARG A 184 5.16 6.63 -7.91
CA ARG A 184 4.44 7.89 -7.66
C ARG A 184 5.23 9.10 -8.14
N TYR A 185 6.51 9.18 -7.84
CA TYR A 185 7.28 10.41 -7.95
C TYR A 185 8.24 10.44 -9.14
N VAL A 186 8.79 9.29 -9.56
CA VAL A 186 9.76 9.19 -10.65
C VAL A 186 9.17 8.52 -11.89
N CYS A 187 8.79 7.26 -11.80
CA CYS A 187 8.24 6.48 -12.92
C CYS A 187 6.74 6.75 -13.11
N LYS A 188 6.37 8.03 -13.31
CA LYS A 188 4.98 8.47 -13.48
C LYS A 188 4.32 7.84 -14.71
N ALA A 189 2.98 7.72 -14.70
CA ALA A 189 2.23 7.15 -15.82
C ALA A 189 2.42 7.99 -17.09
N ARG A 190 2.26 9.31 -16.96
CA ARG A 190 2.55 10.29 -18.01
C ARG A 190 3.85 11.02 -17.66
N LYS A 191 4.73 11.21 -18.64
CA LYS A 191 6.02 11.92 -18.52
C LYS A 191 6.84 11.42 -17.30
N PRO A 192 7.33 10.15 -17.33
CA PRO A 192 8.24 9.67 -16.29
C PRO A 192 9.52 10.52 -16.27
N ASP A 193 10.07 10.75 -15.09
CA ASP A 193 11.31 11.51 -14.92
C ASP A 193 12.53 10.61 -15.12
N CYS A 194 12.70 10.11 -16.34
CA CYS A 194 13.81 9.22 -16.67
C CYS A 194 15.19 9.88 -16.59
N PRO A 195 15.37 11.18 -16.88
CA PRO A 195 16.67 11.85 -16.74
C PRO A 195 17.24 11.78 -15.32
N HIS A 196 16.39 11.90 -14.28
CA HIS A 196 16.79 11.88 -12.87
C HIS A 196 16.57 10.52 -12.20
N CYS A 197 16.20 9.49 -12.97
CA CYS A 197 15.91 8.17 -12.43
C CYS A 197 17.20 7.41 -12.10
N VAL A 198 17.42 7.10 -10.82
CA VAL A 198 18.62 6.41 -10.31
C VAL A 198 18.82 4.99 -10.87
N ILE A 199 17.76 4.40 -11.45
CA ILE A 199 17.80 3.06 -12.06
C ILE A 199 17.62 3.09 -13.58
N ARG A 200 17.84 4.24 -14.22
CA ARG A 200 17.62 4.45 -15.64
C ARG A 200 18.38 3.46 -16.54
N ASP A 201 19.64 3.23 -16.23
CA ASP A 201 20.55 2.34 -16.96
C ASP A 201 20.14 0.86 -16.86
N LEU A 202 19.57 0.45 -15.73
CA LEU A 202 19.06 -0.91 -15.50
C LEU A 202 17.67 -1.14 -16.10
N CYS A 203 16.93 -0.06 -16.36
CA CYS A 203 15.53 -0.08 -16.79
C CYS A 203 15.40 -0.49 -18.26
N ARG A 204 14.45 -1.40 -18.56
CA ARG A 204 14.17 -1.90 -19.92
C ARG A 204 13.09 -1.14 -20.67
N PHE A 205 12.55 -0.07 -20.10
CA PHE A 205 11.55 0.76 -20.77
C PHE A 205 12.14 1.40 -22.03
N LYS A 206 11.46 1.21 -23.17
CA LYS A 206 11.96 1.70 -24.47
C LYS A 206 11.72 3.20 -24.65
N ASP A 207 10.57 3.69 -24.18
CA ASP A 207 10.13 5.08 -24.37
C ASP A 207 10.58 5.99 -23.23
N LYS A 208 11.85 5.90 -22.83
CA LYS A 208 12.43 6.76 -21.80
C LYS A 208 12.39 8.21 -22.23
N THR A 209 11.94 9.10 -21.34
CA THR A 209 12.01 10.56 -21.58
C THR A 209 13.46 11.06 -21.54
N GLY A 210 13.73 12.19 -22.24
CA GLY A 210 15.06 12.81 -22.23
C GLY A 210 16.13 12.05 -23.02
N ASN A 211 15.75 11.25 -23.99
CA ASN A 211 16.63 10.80 -25.07
C ASN A 211 16.60 11.87 -26.15
N SER A 212 17.41 12.89 -26.00
CA SER A 212 17.84 13.82 -27.06
C SER A 212 19.31 13.59 -27.25
#